data_6757c24081c7a6f0a4c118c0547d366f
#
_entry.id   6757c24081c7a6f0a4c118c0547d366f
#
_cell.length_a   1.000
_cell.length_b   1.000
_cell.length_c   1.000
_cell.angle_alpha   90.00
_cell.angle_beta   90.00
_cell.angle_gamma   90.00
#
_symmetry.space_group_name_H-M   'P 1'
#
loop_
_entity.id
_entity.type
_entity.pdbx_description
1 polymer ?
#
loop_
_entity_poly.entity_id
_entity_poly.type
_entity_poly.pdbx_seq_one_letter_code
_entity_poly.pdbx_strand_id
1 'polypeptide(L)'
;MRKKPSFCLFAATVMATAVLSFSCSTTRVLGDGQFRLADNKVVVDNDRKFNTKEIESYIKQKPNSYIIFGWNPFLNIYNWSGKNADKGINKFLRKIGTAPVVYQPSQVEASVENINRHLEYLGYYGSDVRGKVRG
;
A
#
# COMPACT_ATOMS: atom_id res chain seq x y z
N MET A 1 -48.91 28.92 3.34
CA MET A 1 -48.16 27.68 3.70
C MET A 1 -46.70 27.84 3.26
N ARG A 2 -45.81 28.24 4.15
CA ARG A 2 -44.38 28.44 3.86
C ARG A 2 -43.65 27.10 4.05
N LYS A 3 -43.23 26.50 2.95
CA LYS A 3 -42.35 25.31 2.96
C LYS A 3 -40.99 25.73 3.54
N LYS A 4 -40.53 24.99 4.57
CA LYS A 4 -39.17 25.11 5.13
C LYS A 4 -38.24 24.09 4.47
N PRO A 5 -37.64 24.35 3.30
CA PRO A 5 -36.70 23.41 2.67
C PRO A 5 -35.26 23.57 3.19
N SER A 6 -34.96 24.66 3.94
CA SER A 6 -33.59 25.02 4.31
C SER A 6 -32.92 24.08 5.33
N PHE A 7 -33.68 23.51 6.25
CA PHE A 7 -33.11 22.70 7.35
C PHE A 7 -32.60 21.35 6.86
N CYS A 8 -33.33 20.68 5.99
CA CYS A 8 -32.88 19.39 5.41
C CYS A 8 -31.68 19.54 4.48
N LEU A 9 -31.63 20.64 3.71
CA LEU A 9 -30.48 20.95 2.85
C LEU A 9 -29.23 21.27 3.69
N PHE A 10 -29.38 22.00 4.77
CA PHE A 10 -28.30 22.34 5.67
C PHE A 10 -27.79 21.11 6.44
N ALA A 11 -28.68 20.24 6.90
CA ALA A 11 -28.32 18.97 7.54
C ALA A 11 -27.61 18.02 6.56
N ALA A 12 -28.05 17.95 5.31
CA ALA A 12 -27.43 17.12 4.27
C ALA A 12 -26.02 17.62 3.89
N THR A 13 -25.80 18.94 3.82
CA THR A 13 -24.47 19.51 3.55
C THR A 13 -23.50 19.31 4.71
N VAL A 14 -23.94 19.47 5.96
CA VAL A 14 -23.10 19.22 7.14
C VAL A 14 -22.73 17.74 7.23
N MET A 15 -23.66 16.83 6.92
CA MET A 15 -23.41 15.40 6.92
C MET A 15 -22.44 14.98 5.79
N ALA A 16 -22.56 15.59 4.61
CA ALA A 16 -21.66 15.35 3.48
C ALA A 16 -20.23 15.86 3.76
N THR A 17 -20.08 17.04 4.38
CA THR A 17 -18.76 17.56 4.78
C THR A 17 -18.11 16.75 5.89
N ALA A 18 -18.86 16.21 6.84
CA ALA A 18 -18.34 15.34 7.89
C ALA A 18 -17.78 14.02 7.33
N VAL A 19 -18.42 13.45 6.31
CA VAL A 19 -17.95 12.21 5.65
C VAL A 19 -16.63 12.43 4.87
N LEU A 20 -16.41 13.61 4.30
CA LEU A 20 -15.18 13.94 3.56
C LEU A 20 -13.97 14.19 4.47
N SER A 21 -14.19 14.42 5.77
CA SER A 21 -13.11 14.67 6.74
C SER A 21 -12.46 13.41 7.30
N PHE A 22 -12.96 12.21 6.98
CA PHE A 22 -12.31 10.97 7.34
C PHE A 22 -11.10 10.70 6.42
N SER A 23 -10.00 11.39 6.69
CA SER A 23 -8.70 11.03 6.13
C SER A 23 -8.34 9.62 6.58
N CYS A 24 -8.49 8.64 5.69
CA CYS A 24 -8.08 7.26 5.92
C CYS A 24 -6.55 7.18 5.92
N SER A 25 -5.93 7.43 7.07
CA SER A 25 -4.50 7.20 7.24
C SER A 25 -4.22 5.69 7.25
N THR A 26 -3.58 5.19 6.20
CA THR A 26 -3.16 3.77 6.10
C THR A 26 -1.86 3.48 6.85
N THR A 27 -1.32 4.46 7.57
CA THR A 27 -0.04 4.38 8.29
C THR A 27 -0.19 4.53 9.80
N ARG A 28 -1.41 4.67 10.32
CA ARG A 28 -1.69 4.98 11.73
C ARG A 28 -1.12 3.96 12.73
N VAL A 29 -0.99 2.70 12.33
CA VAL A 29 -0.48 1.60 13.16
C VAL A 29 1.03 1.38 13.04
N LEU A 30 1.70 2.09 12.13
CA LEU A 30 3.15 2.00 11.97
C LEU A 30 3.86 2.66 13.15
N GLY A 31 5.01 2.11 13.51
CA GLY A 31 5.93 2.71 14.46
C GLY A 31 6.61 3.94 13.88
N ASP A 32 7.22 4.74 14.76
CA ASP A 32 7.97 5.92 14.35
C ASP A 32 9.17 5.50 13.48
N GLY A 33 9.36 6.16 12.35
CA GLY A 33 10.40 5.84 11.36
C GLY A 33 10.09 4.64 10.45
N GLN A 34 8.92 4.00 10.59
CA GLN A 34 8.48 2.95 9.67
C GLN A 34 7.71 3.52 8.49
N PHE A 35 7.99 3.02 7.31
CA PHE A 35 7.30 3.39 6.07
C PHE A 35 6.51 2.19 5.54
N ARG A 36 5.31 2.44 5.05
CA ARG A 36 4.51 1.42 4.37
C ARG A 36 5.00 1.25 2.94
N LEU A 37 5.21 0.01 2.52
CA LEU A 37 5.43 -0.30 1.11
C LEU A 37 4.11 -0.09 0.34
N ALA A 38 4.06 0.95 -0.47
CA ALA A 38 2.86 1.31 -1.22
C ALA A 38 2.74 0.52 -2.52
N ASP A 39 3.82 0.44 -3.30
CA ASP A 39 3.84 -0.21 -4.60
C ASP A 39 5.26 -0.63 -4.98
N ASN A 40 5.38 -1.58 -5.92
CA ASN A 40 6.61 -1.96 -6.58
C ASN A 40 6.44 -1.74 -8.09
N LYS A 41 7.43 -1.12 -8.70
CA LYS A 41 7.42 -0.92 -10.15
C LYS A 41 8.78 -1.31 -10.73
N VAL A 42 8.76 -2.22 -11.68
CA VAL A 42 9.93 -2.54 -12.52
C VAL A 42 9.92 -1.63 -13.73
N VAL A 43 11.05 -1.01 -14.01
CA VAL A 43 11.27 -0.16 -15.19
C VAL A 43 12.50 -0.69 -15.91
N VAL A 44 12.38 -0.89 -17.22
CA VAL A 44 13.47 -1.32 -18.10
C VAL A 44 13.79 -0.16 -19.03
N ASP A 45 15.03 0.31 -19.01
CA ASP A 45 15.42 1.50 -19.75
C ASP A 45 15.76 1.20 -21.23
N ASN A 46 16.39 0.08 -21.52
CA ASN A 46 16.98 -0.18 -22.85
C ASN A 46 16.25 -1.22 -23.68
N ASP A 47 15.32 -2.00 -23.12
CA ASP A 47 14.58 -3.02 -23.87
C ASP A 47 13.07 -2.94 -23.61
N ARG A 48 12.34 -2.34 -24.56
CA ARG A 48 10.87 -2.21 -24.49
C ARG A 48 10.12 -3.53 -24.69
N LYS A 49 10.79 -4.57 -25.18
CA LYS A 49 10.18 -5.89 -25.41
C LYS A 49 10.36 -6.83 -24.24
N PHE A 50 11.18 -6.44 -23.25
CA PHE A 50 11.45 -7.26 -22.09
C PHE A 50 10.18 -7.45 -21.24
N ASN A 51 9.90 -8.69 -20.86
CA ASN A 51 8.72 -9.02 -20.06
C ASN A 51 8.98 -8.74 -18.56
N THR A 52 8.63 -7.57 -18.08
CA THR A 52 8.81 -7.17 -16.68
C THR A 52 8.05 -8.05 -15.69
N LYS A 53 6.95 -8.71 -16.09
CA LYS A 53 6.15 -9.58 -15.20
C LYS A 53 6.95 -10.79 -14.72
N GLU A 54 7.89 -11.27 -15.51
CA GLU A 54 8.77 -12.36 -15.11
C GLU A 54 9.67 -11.90 -13.95
N ILE A 55 10.25 -10.72 -14.06
CA ILE A 55 11.12 -10.13 -13.03
C ILE A 55 10.36 -9.79 -11.74
N GLU A 56 9.12 -9.33 -11.85
CA GLU A 56 8.27 -9.01 -10.69
C GLU A 56 8.08 -10.20 -9.74
N SER A 57 8.20 -11.43 -10.24
CA SER A 57 8.10 -12.64 -9.42
C SER A 57 9.25 -12.79 -8.44
N TYR A 58 10.42 -12.23 -8.75
CA TYR A 58 11.65 -12.27 -7.95
C TYR A 58 11.74 -11.17 -6.89
N ILE A 59 10.79 -10.23 -6.90
CA ILE A 59 10.70 -9.20 -5.85
C ILE A 59 10.24 -9.87 -4.55
N LYS A 60 11.09 -9.80 -3.52
CA LYS A 60 10.88 -10.46 -2.23
C LYS A 60 9.74 -9.85 -1.43
N GLN A 61 9.62 -8.53 -1.43
CA GLN A 61 8.61 -7.83 -0.65
C GLN A 61 7.52 -7.28 -1.57
N LYS A 62 6.31 -7.79 -1.41
CA LYS A 62 5.14 -7.34 -2.18
C LYS A 62 4.27 -6.42 -1.33
N PRO A 63 3.73 -5.32 -1.89
CA PRO A 63 2.82 -4.44 -1.18
C PRO A 63 1.49 -5.13 -0.88
N ASN A 64 0.68 -4.52 -0.01
CA ASN A 64 -0.69 -4.98 0.21
C ASN A 64 -1.49 -4.91 -1.08
N SER A 65 -2.21 -5.99 -1.39
CA SER A 65 -3.07 -6.05 -2.59
C SER A 65 -4.22 -5.06 -2.51
N TYR A 66 -4.52 -4.42 -3.63
CA TYR A 66 -5.71 -3.58 -3.80
C TYR A 66 -6.86 -4.44 -4.35
N ILE A 67 -8.08 -4.22 -3.83
CA ILE A 67 -9.25 -5.00 -4.26
C ILE A 67 -9.98 -4.28 -5.39
N ILE A 68 -10.29 -2.98 -5.22
CA ILE A 68 -11.04 -2.18 -6.19
C ILE A 68 -10.44 -0.78 -6.28
N PHE A 69 -10.08 -0.32 -7.48
CA PHE A 69 -9.63 1.05 -7.79
C PHE A 69 -8.59 1.63 -6.80
N GLY A 70 -7.60 0.82 -6.38
CA GLY A 70 -6.59 1.26 -5.43
C GLY A 70 -7.06 1.30 -3.96
N TRP A 71 -8.30 0.85 -3.67
CA TRP A 71 -8.83 0.79 -2.32
C TRP A 71 -8.55 -0.55 -1.66
N ASN A 72 -8.06 -0.52 -0.43
CA ASN A 72 -7.80 -1.71 0.39
C ASN A 72 -8.61 -1.63 1.69
N PRO A 73 -9.84 -2.16 1.71
CA PRO A 73 -10.71 -2.09 2.88
C PRO A 73 -10.12 -2.82 4.10
N PHE A 74 -9.45 -3.95 3.89
CA PHE A 74 -8.87 -4.72 4.98
C PHE A 74 -7.68 -4.01 5.63
N LEU A 75 -6.89 -3.28 4.86
CA LEU A 75 -5.83 -2.42 5.39
C LEU A 75 -6.43 -1.28 6.25
N ASN A 76 -7.52 -0.68 5.80
CA ASN A 76 -8.20 0.37 6.56
C ASN A 76 -8.80 -0.16 7.86
N ILE A 77 -9.45 -1.34 7.84
CA ILE A 77 -9.98 -2.00 9.05
C ILE A 77 -8.86 -2.24 10.06
N TYR A 78 -7.71 -2.73 9.61
CA TYR A 78 -6.55 -2.92 10.47
C TYR A 78 -6.06 -1.60 11.09
N ASN A 79 -5.98 -0.53 10.28
CA ASN A 79 -5.53 0.78 10.75
C ASN A 79 -6.52 1.45 11.74
N TRP A 80 -7.80 1.11 11.71
CA TRP A 80 -8.78 1.57 12.70
C TRP A 80 -8.49 1.05 14.11
N SER A 81 -7.79 -0.07 14.24
CA SER A 81 -7.38 -0.58 15.55
C SER A 81 -6.42 0.34 16.31
N GLY A 82 -5.77 1.29 15.61
CA GLY A 82 -4.79 2.20 16.21
C GLY A 82 -3.56 1.48 16.80
N LYS A 83 -2.77 2.20 17.61
CA LYS A 83 -1.53 1.67 18.21
C LYS A 83 -1.79 0.65 19.34
N ASN A 84 -2.92 0.74 20.05
CA ASN A 84 -3.22 -0.13 21.20
C ASN A 84 -3.82 -1.48 20.74
N ALA A 85 -2.99 -2.51 20.69
CA ALA A 85 -3.39 -3.86 20.24
C ALA A 85 -4.33 -4.61 21.21
N ASP A 86 -4.23 -4.31 22.53
CA ASP A 86 -4.76 -5.17 23.60
C ASP A 86 -6.26 -4.96 23.92
N LYS A 87 -6.87 -3.89 23.41
CA LYS A 87 -8.31 -3.67 23.59
C LYS A 87 -9.11 -4.68 22.75
N GLY A 88 -10.15 -5.28 23.33
CA GLY A 88 -10.93 -6.35 22.67
C GLY A 88 -11.42 -6.03 21.27
N ILE A 89 -11.91 -4.81 21.01
CA ILE A 89 -12.34 -4.34 19.70
C ILE A 89 -11.13 -4.24 18.73
N ASN A 90 -10.00 -3.73 19.20
CA ASN A 90 -8.80 -3.59 18.37
C ASN A 90 -8.22 -4.95 17.96
N LYS A 91 -8.26 -5.93 18.86
CA LYS A 91 -7.87 -7.30 18.56
C LYS A 91 -8.76 -7.92 17.50
N PHE A 92 -10.07 -7.65 17.52
CA PHE A 92 -11.01 -8.10 16.51
C PHE A 92 -10.75 -7.43 15.15
N LEU A 93 -10.55 -6.10 15.12
CA LEU A 93 -10.22 -5.36 13.89
C LEU A 93 -8.91 -5.85 13.26
N ARG A 94 -7.90 -6.16 14.06
CA ARG A 94 -6.62 -6.72 13.56
C ARG A 94 -6.77 -8.14 13.04
N LYS A 95 -7.70 -8.93 13.57
CA LYS A 95 -7.98 -10.29 13.09
C LYS A 95 -8.65 -10.30 11.71
N ILE A 96 -9.53 -9.33 11.46
CA ILE A 96 -10.23 -9.21 10.16
C ILE A 96 -9.40 -8.43 9.15
N GLY A 97 -8.67 -7.40 9.59
CA GLY A 97 -7.87 -6.52 8.75
C GLY A 97 -6.56 -7.17 8.32
N THR A 98 -5.95 -6.57 7.31
CA THR A 98 -4.61 -6.94 6.82
C THR A 98 -3.59 -5.92 7.32
N ALA A 99 -2.53 -6.39 7.97
CA ALA A 99 -1.44 -5.52 8.43
C ALA A 99 -0.75 -4.81 7.25
N PRO A 100 -0.35 -3.53 7.42
CA PRO A 100 0.44 -2.84 6.41
C PRO A 100 1.80 -3.51 6.24
N VAL A 101 2.23 -3.67 5.00
CA VAL A 101 3.57 -4.16 4.71
C VAL A 101 4.57 -3.05 4.98
N VAL A 102 5.43 -3.25 5.96
CA VAL A 102 6.48 -2.30 6.34
C VAL A 102 7.66 -2.44 5.38
N TYR A 103 8.09 -1.33 4.80
CA TYR A 103 9.25 -1.31 3.92
C TYR A 103 10.53 -1.76 4.66
N GLN A 104 11.28 -2.67 4.05
CA GLN A 104 12.54 -3.21 4.58
C GLN A 104 13.64 -3.09 3.52
N PRO A 105 14.68 -2.26 3.74
CA PRO A 105 15.78 -2.09 2.79
C PRO A 105 16.45 -3.40 2.39
N SER A 106 16.69 -4.30 3.35
CA SER A 106 17.31 -5.61 3.12
C SER A 106 16.54 -6.49 2.11
N GLN A 107 15.21 -6.33 2.04
CA GLN A 107 14.38 -7.06 1.07
C GLN A 107 14.54 -6.50 -0.35
N VAL A 108 14.85 -5.21 -0.48
CA VAL A 108 15.18 -4.60 -1.78
C VAL A 108 16.51 -5.13 -2.29
N GLU A 109 17.54 -5.17 -1.43
CA GLU A 109 18.86 -5.72 -1.79
C GLU A 109 18.75 -7.19 -2.20
N ALA A 110 18.02 -8.01 -1.44
CA ALA A 110 17.76 -9.40 -1.78
C ALA A 110 16.98 -9.55 -3.09
N SER A 111 16.07 -8.62 -3.41
CA SER A 111 15.35 -8.60 -4.68
C SER A 111 16.28 -8.28 -5.85
N VAL A 112 17.14 -7.27 -5.69
CA VAL A 112 18.15 -6.90 -6.70
C VAL A 112 19.08 -8.08 -6.99
N GLU A 113 19.58 -8.75 -5.97
CA GLU A 113 20.44 -9.93 -6.13
C GLU A 113 19.73 -11.06 -6.88
N ASN A 114 18.50 -11.40 -6.49
CA ASN A 114 17.72 -12.44 -7.16
C ASN A 114 17.43 -12.12 -8.62
N ILE A 115 17.09 -10.85 -8.92
CA ILE A 115 16.82 -10.39 -10.27
C ILE A 115 18.10 -10.46 -11.11
N ASN A 116 19.25 -9.99 -10.62
CA ASN A 116 20.51 -10.10 -11.31
C ASN A 116 20.87 -11.56 -11.66
N ARG A 117 20.75 -12.45 -10.67
CA ARG A 117 21.02 -13.89 -10.88
C ARG A 117 20.09 -14.51 -11.92
N HIS A 118 18.81 -14.09 -11.94
CA HIS A 118 17.86 -14.58 -12.93
C HIS A 118 18.17 -14.03 -14.32
N LEU A 119 18.56 -12.75 -14.45
CA LEU A 119 18.97 -12.15 -15.72
C LEU A 119 20.22 -12.82 -16.29
N GLU A 120 21.20 -13.12 -15.47
CA GLU A 120 22.37 -13.90 -15.87
C GLU A 120 21.99 -15.30 -16.38
N TYR A 121 21.07 -15.98 -15.71
CA TYR A 121 20.53 -17.27 -16.15
C TYR A 121 19.84 -17.17 -17.52
N LEU A 122 19.16 -16.08 -17.81
CA LEU A 122 18.55 -15.79 -19.12
C LEU A 122 19.56 -15.34 -20.19
N GLY A 123 20.83 -15.15 -19.85
CA GLY A 123 21.88 -14.74 -20.76
C GLY A 123 22.08 -13.22 -20.85
N TYR A 124 21.43 -12.44 -20.02
CA TYR A 124 21.62 -10.97 -19.94
C TYR A 124 22.84 -10.63 -19.08
N TYR A 125 24.02 -10.85 -19.62
CA TYR A 125 25.28 -10.54 -18.93
C TYR A 125 25.54 -9.03 -18.95
N GLY A 126 25.90 -8.48 -17.78
CA GLY A 126 26.19 -7.03 -17.65
C GLY A 126 24.95 -6.16 -17.46
N SER A 127 23.80 -6.75 -17.14
CA SER A 127 22.63 -5.99 -16.68
C SER A 127 22.91 -5.29 -15.35
N ASP A 128 22.44 -4.04 -15.20
CA ASP A 128 22.57 -3.25 -13.97
C ASP A 128 21.19 -3.10 -13.33
N VAL A 129 20.94 -3.82 -12.25
CA VAL A 129 19.68 -3.76 -11.50
C VAL A 129 19.86 -2.90 -10.27
N ARG A 130 19.00 -1.91 -10.11
CA ARG A 130 19.05 -0.98 -8.98
C ARG A 130 17.69 -0.86 -8.29
N GLY A 131 17.68 -0.96 -6.97
CA GLY A 131 16.53 -0.61 -6.15
C GLY A 131 16.49 0.90 -5.88
N LYS A 132 15.39 1.58 -6.21
CA LYS A 132 15.17 3.00 -5.91
C LYS A 132 13.86 3.18 -5.16
N VAL A 133 13.95 3.86 -4.00
CA VAL A 133 12.78 4.24 -3.21
C VAL A 133 12.33 5.64 -3.61
N ARG A 134 11.02 5.82 -3.76
CA ARG A 134 10.39 7.14 -3.89
C ARG A 134 9.46 7.34 -2.70
N GLY A 135 9.67 8.42 -1.96
CA GLY A 135 8.80 8.88 -0.89
C GLY A 135 7.80 9.91 -1.39
#